data_762ef68fced8e2c06bb5567dfad8de53
#
_entry.id   762ef68fced8e2c06bb5567dfad8de53
#
_cell.length_a   1.000
_cell.length_b   1.000
_cell.length_c   1.000
_cell.angle_alpha   90.00
_cell.angle_beta   90.00
_cell.angle_gamma   90.00
#
_symmetry.space_group_name_H-M   'P 1'
#
loop_
_entity.id
_entity.type
_entity.pdbx_description
1 polymer ?
#
loop_
_entity_poly.entity_id
_entity_poly.type
_entity_poly.pdbx_seq_one_letter_code
_entity_poly.pdbx_strand_id
1 'polypeptide(L)'
;LNVSDLIAHLAPTVGVVATGWFGMKASKSANLNKEQFSELKGELNTIQESVEVVQDLGKFNGEKINELNDKLVVHDEAHLVTMYLRLERDISKELERGYTTVHNSDVIHKMHSSYKKLGGNGYIDTLYKKYINLEVRN
;
A
#
# COMPACT_ATOMS: atom_id res chain seq x y z
N LEU A 1 1.32 -10.38 -0.20
CA LEU A 1 2.57 -10.88 -0.82
C LEU A 1 3.59 -9.75 -0.74
N ASN A 2 4.68 -9.97 0.00
CA ASN A 2 5.74 -8.97 0.16
C ASN A 2 6.58 -8.93 -1.14
N VAL A 3 6.97 -7.73 -1.58
CA VAL A 3 7.77 -7.54 -2.81
C VAL A 3 9.10 -8.31 -2.72
N SER A 4 9.70 -8.42 -1.52
CA SER A 4 10.89 -9.22 -1.28
C SER A 4 10.67 -10.71 -1.51
N ASP A 5 9.49 -11.25 -1.16
CA ASP A 5 9.15 -12.67 -1.41
C ASP A 5 8.95 -12.93 -2.91
N LEU A 6 8.37 -11.97 -3.64
CA LEU A 6 8.21 -12.05 -5.08
C LEU A 6 9.57 -12.08 -5.80
N ILE A 7 10.51 -11.23 -5.39
CA ILE A 7 11.87 -11.16 -5.94
C ILE A 7 12.65 -12.45 -5.61
N ALA A 8 12.54 -12.95 -4.38
CA ALA A 8 13.17 -14.20 -3.97
C ALA A 8 12.68 -15.43 -4.76
N HIS A 9 11.40 -15.40 -5.19
CA HIS A 9 10.84 -16.49 -6.02
C HIS A 9 11.15 -16.35 -7.52
N LEU A 10 11.33 -15.11 -8.02
CA LEU A 10 11.61 -14.86 -9.44
C LEU A 10 13.10 -15.03 -9.80
N ALA A 11 14.02 -14.70 -8.89
CA ALA A 11 15.46 -14.80 -9.16
C ALA A 11 15.93 -16.23 -9.51
N PRO A 12 15.50 -17.31 -8.78
CA PRO A 12 15.84 -18.68 -9.15
C PRO A 12 15.24 -19.13 -10.46
N THR A 13 14.00 -18.70 -10.78
CA THR A 13 13.30 -19.10 -12.00
C THR A 13 13.92 -18.52 -13.25
N VAL A 14 14.41 -17.28 -13.21
CA VAL A 14 15.14 -16.66 -14.33
C VAL A 14 16.46 -17.40 -14.58
N GLY A 15 17.19 -17.79 -13.54
CA GLY A 15 18.40 -18.60 -13.65
C GLY A 15 18.17 -19.98 -14.26
N VAL A 16 17.09 -20.67 -13.85
CA VAL A 16 16.73 -22.01 -14.37
C VAL A 16 16.25 -21.95 -15.81
N VAL A 17 15.47 -20.95 -16.17
CA VAL A 17 15.01 -20.75 -17.56
C VAL A 17 16.19 -20.43 -18.50
N ALA A 18 17.12 -19.59 -18.08
CA ALA A 18 18.32 -19.28 -18.85
C ALA A 18 19.19 -20.52 -19.06
N THR A 19 19.49 -21.28 -18.01
CA THR A 19 20.30 -22.52 -18.10
C THR A 19 19.60 -23.62 -18.87
N GLY A 20 18.28 -23.80 -18.70
CA GLY A 20 17.48 -24.77 -19.46
C GLY A 20 17.41 -24.48 -20.93
N TRP A 21 17.23 -23.21 -21.30
CA TRP A 21 17.20 -22.78 -22.70
C TRP A 21 18.56 -22.94 -23.40
N PHE A 22 19.66 -22.62 -22.67
CA PHE A 22 21.03 -22.85 -23.18
C PHE A 22 21.34 -24.34 -23.31
N GLY A 23 20.93 -25.17 -22.39
CA GLY A 23 21.09 -26.62 -22.46
C GLY A 23 20.38 -27.23 -23.69
N MET A 24 19.15 -26.79 -23.98
CA MET A 24 18.40 -27.24 -25.15
C MET A 24 19.02 -26.76 -26.50
N LYS A 25 19.54 -25.55 -26.55
CA LYS A 25 20.18 -25.01 -27.76
C LYS A 25 21.56 -25.63 -28.02
N ALA A 26 22.35 -25.90 -26.98
CA ALA A 26 23.63 -26.57 -27.09
C ALA A 26 23.49 -28.04 -27.54
N SER A 27 22.40 -28.72 -27.13
CA SER A 27 22.09 -30.10 -27.53
C SER A 27 21.66 -30.21 -29.01
N LYS A 28 21.10 -29.15 -29.61
CA LYS A 28 20.61 -29.17 -31.02
C LYS A 28 21.60 -28.70 -32.05
N SER A 29 22.76 -28.17 -31.69
CA SER A 29 23.71 -27.59 -32.66
C SER A 29 25.15 -27.90 -32.27
N ALA A 30 25.64 -29.06 -32.74
CA ALA A 30 27.06 -29.43 -32.63
C ALA A 30 27.98 -28.53 -33.48
N ASN A 31 27.48 -27.52 -34.17
CA ASN A 31 28.22 -26.59 -35.05
C ASN A 31 27.86 -25.13 -34.80
N LEU A 32 27.84 -24.67 -33.54
CA LEU A 32 27.85 -23.24 -33.26
C LEU A 32 29.20 -22.67 -33.60
N ASN A 33 29.24 -21.82 -34.63
CA ASN A 33 30.43 -21.09 -35.03
C ASN A 33 30.92 -20.22 -33.86
N LYS A 34 32.22 -20.06 -33.69
CA LYS A 34 32.89 -19.33 -32.60
C LYS A 34 32.36 -17.90 -32.46
N GLU A 35 31.93 -17.27 -33.55
CA GLU A 35 31.27 -15.96 -33.57
C GLU A 35 29.91 -15.97 -32.87
N GLN A 36 29.04 -16.93 -33.20
CA GLN A 36 27.72 -17.08 -32.60
C GLN A 36 27.79 -17.36 -31.09
N PHE A 37 28.82 -18.10 -30.65
CA PHE A 37 29.05 -18.32 -29.23
C PHE A 37 29.49 -17.06 -28.51
N SER A 38 30.31 -16.22 -29.13
CA SER A 38 30.76 -14.93 -28.60
C SER A 38 29.58 -13.94 -28.46
N GLU A 39 28.72 -13.89 -29.51
CA GLU A 39 27.51 -13.05 -29.52
C GLU A 39 26.52 -13.47 -28.41
N LEU A 40 26.25 -14.76 -28.30
CA LEU A 40 25.40 -15.29 -27.23
C LEU A 40 25.94 -14.99 -25.84
N LYS A 41 27.24 -15.04 -25.63
CA LYS A 41 27.89 -14.69 -24.38
C LYS A 41 27.72 -13.19 -24.06
N GLY A 42 27.82 -12.33 -25.08
CA GLY A 42 27.58 -10.90 -24.95
C GLY A 42 26.12 -10.60 -24.55
N GLU A 43 25.15 -11.23 -25.22
CA GLU A 43 23.74 -11.09 -24.87
C GLU A 43 23.44 -11.58 -23.43
N LEU A 44 24.07 -12.69 -23.01
CA LEU A 44 23.91 -13.21 -21.64
C LEU A 44 24.43 -12.23 -20.60
N ASN A 45 25.58 -11.61 -20.82
CA ASN A 45 26.12 -10.59 -19.91
C ASN A 45 25.17 -9.39 -19.82
N THR A 46 24.62 -8.91 -20.95
CA THR A 46 23.67 -7.81 -20.96
C THR A 46 22.38 -8.15 -20.20
N ILE A 47 21.90 -9.39 -20.32
CA ILE A 47 20.73 -9.88 -19.55
C ILE A 47 21.08 -9.92 -18.07
N GLN A 48 22.25 -10.39 -17.70
CA GLN A 48 22.70 -10.45 -16.31
C GLN A 48 22.76 -9.07 -15.67
N GLU A 49 23.39 -8.08 -16.36
CA GLU A 49 23.40 -6.70 -15.91
C GLU A 49 22.00 -6.12 -15.76
N SER A 50 21.12 -6.41 -16.71
CA SER A 50 19.72 -5.97 -16.62
C SER A 50 18.97 -6.57 -15.44
N VAL A 51 19.23 -7.85 -15.11
CA VAL A 51 18.66 -8.51 -13.94
C VAL A 51 19.15 -7.89 -12.63
N GLU A 52 20.44 -7.55 -12.54
CA GLU A 52 21.00 -6.85 -11.38
C GLU A 52 20.33 -5.47 -11.16
N VAL A 53 20.17 -4.69 -12.23
CA VAL A 53 19.45 -3.40 -12.17
C VAL A 53 17.99 -3.59 -11.70
N VAL A 54 17.30 -4.59 -12.21
CA VAL A 54 15.91 -4.88 -11.80
C VAL A 54 15.84 -5.29 -10.33
N GLN A 55 16.81 -6.06 -9.84
CA GLN A 55 16.89 -6.43 -8.42
C GLN A 55 17.13 -5.22 -7.52
N ASP A 56 18.02 -4.32 -7.91
CA ASP A 56 18.32 -3.10 -7.14
C ASP A 56 17.11 -2.15 -7.12
N LEU A 57 16.44 -1.98 -8.26
CA LEU A 57 15.18 -1.23 -8.32
C LEU A 57 14.09 -1.87 -7.44
N GLY A 58 14.02 -3.20 -7.40
CA GLY A 58 13.10 -3.93 -6.54
C GLY A 58 13.35 -3.68 -5.06
N LYS A 59 14.61 -3.69 -4.63
CA LYS A 59 15.00 -3.35 -3.24
C LYS A 59 14.65 -1.91 -2.90
N PHE A 60 15.06 -0.97 -3.75
CA PHE A 60 14.77 0.45 -3.59
C PHE A 60 13.27 0.73 -3.46
N ASN A 61 12.45 0.13 -4.35
CA ASN A 61 11.01 0.27 -4.28
C ASN A 61 10.43 -0.34 -3.00
N GLY A 62 10.96 -1.48 -2.54
CA GLY A 62 10.57 -2.08 -1.27
C GLY A 62 10.83 -1.18 -0.07
N GLU A 63 12.00 -0.56 -0.01
CA GLU A 63 12.35 0.41 1.04
C GLU A 63 11.43 1.64 1.01
N LYS A 64 11.16 2.16 -0.20
CA LYS A 64 10.24 3.31 -0.37
C LYS A 64 8.80 2.98 0.02
N ILE A 65 8.32 1.79 -0.28
CA ILE A 65 6.98 1.33 0.14
C ILE A 65 6.90 1.25 1.67
N ASN A 66 7.94 0.75 2.34
CA ASN A 66 7.98 0.69 3.80
C ASN A 66 8.00 2.11 4.41
N GLU A 67 8.83 3.01 3.90
CA GLU A 67 8.87 4.41 4.33
C GLU A 67 7.50 5.11 4.17
N LEU A 68 6.82 4.87 3.04
CA LEU A 68 5.49 5.43 2.80
C LEU A 68 4.45 4.84 3.75
N ASN A 69 4.52 3.54 4.03
CA ASN A 69 3.62 2.90 4.98
C ASN A 69 3.76 3.46 6.39
N ASP A 70 5.00 3.67 6.85
CA ASP A 70 5.26 4.29 8.16
C ASP A 70 4.70 5.71 8.24
N LYS A 71 4.86 6.51 7.18
CA LYS A 71 4.27 7.86 7.10
C LYS A 71 2.74 7.82 7.08
N LEU A 72 2.13 6.84 6.41
CA LEU A 72 0.68 6.67 6.40
C LEU A 72 0.14 6.35 7.78
N VAL A 73 0.80 5.49 8.56
CA VAL A 73 0.40 5.18 9.95
C VAL A 73 0.37 6.45 10.78
N VAL A 74 1.44 7.25 10.76
CA VAL A 74 1.50 8.52 11.52
C VAL A 74 0.43 9.52 11.05
N HIS A 75 0.19 9.59 9.75
CA HIS A 75 -0.84 10.44 9.17
C HIS A 75 -2.25 10.03 9.60
N ASP A 76 -2.56 8.74 9.59
CA ASP A 76 -3.85 8.21 10.00
C ASP A 76 -4.10 8.43 11.50
N GLU A 77 -3.09 8.27 12.35
CA GLU A 77 -3.16 8.60 13.77
C GLU A 77 -3.46 10.10 14.01
N ALA A 78 -2.77 10.99 13.28
CA ALA A 78 -3.00 12.43 13.39
C ALA A 78 -4.41 12.81 12.93
N HIS A 79 -4.92 12.20 11.85
CA HIS A 79 -6.30 12.37 11.40
C HIS A 79 -7.31 11.87 12.42
N LEU A 80 -7.05 10.71 13.01
CA LEU A 80 -7.93 10.12 14.02
C LEU A 80 -8.07 11.04 15.24
N VAL A 81 -6.95 11.59 15.74
CA VAL A 81 -6.97 12.56 16.85
C VAL A 81 -7.71 13.85 16.46
N THR A 82 -7.46 14.37 15.27
CA THR A 82 -8.15 15.57 14.79
C THR A 82 -9.66 15.35 14.66
N MET A 83 -10.08 14.21 14.12
CA MET A 83 -11.51 13.85 14.02
C MET A 83 -12.14 13.64 15.40
N TYR A 84 -11.41 13.01 16.34
CA TYR A 84 -11.86 12.85 17.73
C TYR A 84 -12.19 14.20 18.36
N LEU A 85 -11.23 15.15 18.37
CA LEU A 85 -11.39 16.46 18.99
C LEU A 85 -12.53 17.26 18.34
N ARG A 86 -12.66 17.16 17.04
CA ARG A 86 -13.71 17.85 16.30
C ARG A 86 -15.09 17.25 16.56
N LEU A 87 -15.21 15.92 16.52
CA LEU A 87 -16.47 15.23 16.84
C LEU A 87 -16.91 15.49 18.29
N GLU A 88 -15.97 15.40 19.23
CA GLU A 88 -16.26 15.70 20.62
C GLU A 88 -16.84 17.10 20.78
N ARG A 89 -16.15 18.12 20.24
CA ARG A 89 -16.59 19.52 20.31
C ARG A 89 -17.95 19.72 19.63
N ASP A 90 -18.09 19.25 18.39
CA ASP A 90 -19.29 19.52 17.60
C ASP A 90 -20.51 18.77 18.14
N ILE A 91 -20.37 17.52 18.55
CA ILE A 91 -21.43 16.73 19.18
C ILE A 91 -21.82 17.34 20.53
N SER A 92 -20.86 17.68 21.40
CA SER A 92 -21.15 18.27 22.70
C SER A 92 -21.93 19.58 22.59
N LYS A 93 -21.54 20.44 21.63
CA LYS A 93 -22.27 21.68 21.34
C LYS A 93 -23.72 21.41 20.92
N GLU A 94 -23.99 20.43 20.09
CA GLU A 94 -25.33 20.10 19.65
C GLU A 94 -26.17 19.48 20.81
N LEU A 95 -25.53 18.65 21.66
CA LEU A 95 -26.17 18.09 22.85
C LEU A 95 -26.54 19.18 23.87
N GLU A 96 -25.67 20.17 24.10
CA GLU A 96 -25.95 21.33 24.96
C GLU A 96 -27.12 22.18 24.41
N ARG A 97 -27.18 22.33 23.07
CA ARG A 97 -28.27 23.06 22.41
C ARG A 97 -29.61 22.31 22.45
N GLY A 98 -29.59 20.99 22.60
CA GLY A 98 -30.77 20.14 22.64
C GLY A 98 -31.38 19.81 21.28
N TYR A 99 -30.84 20.27 20.17
CA TYR A 99 -31.23 19.96 18.79
C TYR A 99 -30.07 20.11 17.84
N THR A 100 -30.16 19.52 16.65
CA THR A 100 -29.19 19.70 15.57
C THR A 100 -29.85 20.27 14.32
N THR A 101 -29.08 20.82 13.38
CA THR A 101 -29.57 21.22 12.08
C THR A 101 -29.32 20.12 11.04
N VAL A 102 -30.08 20.15 9.92
CA VAL A 102 -29.89 19.20 8.82
C VAL A 102 -28.43 19.21 8.35
N HIS A 103 -27.84 20.39 8.19
CA HIS A 103 -26.45 20.54 7.76
C HIS A 103 -25.47 19.92 8.76
N ASN A 104 -25.60 20.25 10.06
CA ASN A 104 -24.68 19.73 11.09
C ASN A 104 -24.85 18.22 11.24
N SER A 105 -26.09 17.71 11.11
CA SER A 105 -26.37 16.28 11.14
C SER A 105 -25.62 15.55 10.02
N ASP A 106 -25.67 16.02 8.78
CA ASP A 106 -24.95 15.43 7.65
C ASP A 106 -23.44 15.45 7.85
N VAL A 107 -22.89 16.57 8.31
CA VAL A 107 -21.44 16.73 8.55
C VAL A 107 -20.95 15.80 9.66
N ILE A 108 -21.65 15.76 10.81
CA ILE A 108 -21.27 14.91 11.94
C ILE A 108 -21.37 13.42 11.59
N HIS A 109 -22.41 13.00 10.86
CA HIS A 109 -22.57 11.62 10.40
C HIS A 109 -21.42 11.19 9.47
N LYS A 110 -21.06 12.01 8.49
CA LYS A 110 -19.96 11.74 7.57
C LYS A 110 -18.63 11.65 8.30
N MET A 111 -18.40 12.59 9.23
CA MET A 111 -17.17 12.61 10.03
C MET A 111 -17.08 11.41 10.95
N HIS A 112 -18.17 11.03 11.65
CA HIS A 112 -18.20 9.83 12.48
C HIS A 112 -17.96 8.56 11.67
N SER A 113 -18.57 8.44 10.47
CA SER A 113 -18.31 7.32 9.55
C SER A 113 -16.83 7.22 9.16
N SER A 114 -16.18 8.35 8.84
CA SER A 114 -14.75 8.39 8.52
C SER A 114 -13.88 8.04 9.73
N TYR A 115 -14.21 8.56 10.91
CA TYR A 115 -13.56 8.23 12.18
C TYR A 115 -13.59 6.72 12.46
N LYS A 116 -14.74 6.07 12.22
CA LYS A 116 -14.87 4.60 12.37
C LYS A 116 -14.02 3.82 11.39
N LYS A 117 -13.91 4.27 10.14
CA LYS A 117 -13.06 3.63 9.11
C LYS A 117 -11.57 3.67 9.47
N LEU A 118 -11.14 4.72 10.17
CA LEU A 118 -9.78 4.85 10.71
C LEU A 118 -9.54 4.08 12.02
N GLY A 119 -10.51 3.29 12.48
CA GLY A 119 -10.40 2.50 13.70
C GLY A 119 -10.81 3.24 14.97
N GLY A 120 -11.41 4.42 14.86
CA GLY A 120 -11.90 5.19 15.98
C GLY A 120 -13.04 4.48 16.75
N ASN A 121 -13.02 4.57 18.08
CA ASN A 121 -13.97 3.91 18.98
C ASN A 121 -14.12 4.66 20.31
N GLY A 122 -14.85 4.05 21.24
CA GLY A 122 -14.90 4.46 22.66
C GLY A 122 -15.80 5.66 22.94
N TYR A 123 -15.23 6.72 23.52
CA TYR A 123 -15.97 7.87 24.01
C TYR A 123 -16.82 8.57 22.94
N ILE A 124 -16.28 8.74 21.74
CA ILE A 124 -17.01 9.35 20.61
C ILE A 124 -18.23 8.52 20.22
N ASP A 125 -18.14 7.19 20.22
CA ASP A 125 -19.30 6.33 19.96
C ASP A 125 -20.41 6.53 21.00
N THR A 126 -20.03 6.75 22.26
CA THR A 126 -20.98 7.02 23.35
C THR A 126 -21.67 8.38 23.18
N LEU A 127 -20.91 9.43 22.83
CA LEU A 127 -21.47 10.74 22.52
C LEU A 127 -22.37 10.68 21.28
N TYR A 128 -21.94 10.02 20.24
CA TYR A 128 -22.68 9.88 19.00
C TYR A 128 -24.04 9.16 19.21
N LYS A 129 -24.08 8.12 20.04
CA LYS A 129 -25.34 7.45 20.42
C LYS A 129 -26.35 8.39 21.11
N LYS A 130 -25.88 9.36 21.88
CA LYS A 130 -26.75 10.39 22.48
C LYS A 130 -27.17 11.40 21.40
N TYR A 131 -26.25 11.80 20.54
CA TYR A 131 -26.46 12.77 19.49
C TYR A 131 -27.53 12.37 18.47
N ILE A 132 -27.55 11.12 18.01
CA ILE A 132 -28.52 10.66 17.02
C ILE A 132 -29.99 10.67 17.50
N ASN A 133 -30.21 10.90 18.80
CA ASN A 133 -31.57 11.04 19.38
C ASN A 133 -32.01 12.52 19.45
N LEU A 134 -31.19 13.48 19.02
CA LEU A 134 -31.57 14.87 18.97
C LEU A 134 -32.59 15.14 17.87
N GLU A 135 -33.49 16.10 18.14
CA GLU A 135 -34.39 16.63 17.12
C GLU A 135 -33.57 17.34 16.02
N VAL A 136 -33.92 17.07 14.78
CA VAL A 136 -33.31 17.75 13.61
C VAL A 136 -34.21 18.91 13.20
N ARG A 137 -33.66 20.12 13.17
CA ARG A 137 -34.37 21.35 12.79
C ARG A 137 -33.75 21.95 11.52
N ASN A 138 -34.59 22.63 10.75
CA ASN A 138 -34.12 23.39 9.58
C ASN A 138 -33.50 24.71 9.97
#